data_e7e764af94dada65fecde3527d1642f3
#
_entry.id   e7e764af94dada65fecde3527d1642f3
#
_cell.length_a   1.000
_cell.length_b   1.000
_cell.length_c   1.000
_cell.angle_alpha   90.00
_cell.angle_beta   90.00
_cell.angle_gamma   90.00
#
_symmetry.space_group_name_H-M   'P 1'
#
loop_
_entity.id
_entity.type
_entity.pdbx_description
1 polymer ?
#
loop_
_entity_poly.entity_id
_entity_poly.type
_entity_poly.pdbx_seq_one_letter_code
_entity_poly.pdbx_strand_id
1 'polypeptide(L)'
;MKKALFALFALMSFSAVSATTFSIPTDSKAKYTIIDKNLNGSMATITTMREGPSGTSYSQRLYDCTSWTVKYLGDGDTLEQMKASKPEEGMSPIVDNSIAYYIGQQACK
;
A
#
# COMPACT_ATOMS: atom_id res chain seq x y z
N MET A 1 20.45 -39.69 -30.27
CA MET A 1 20.44 -39.08 -30.01
C MET A 1 20.24 -38.57 -29.23
N LYS A 2 20.15 -38.09 -28.75
CA LYS A 2 20.02 -37.48 -28.02
C LYS A 2 19.69 -36.62 -27.69
N LYS A 3 19.24 -36.17 -27.28
CA LYS A 3 18.96 -35.27 -27.01
C LYS A 3 18.90 -34.63 -26.04
N ALA A 4 19.07 -33.95 -25.70
CA ALA A 4 19.26 -33.17 -24.86
C ALA A 4 18.35 -32.43 -24.46
N LEU A 5 17.84 -32.47 -23.96
CA LEU A 5 17.12 -31.72 -23.58
C LEU A 5 17.19 -30.90 -22.69
N PHE A 6 17.11 -30.07 -22.53
CA PHE A 6 17.15 -29.24 -21.76
C PHE A 6 16.31 -28.67 -21.26
N ALA A 7 16.15 -28.67 -20.60
CA ALA A 7 15.53 -28.15 -19.76
C ALA A 7 15.68 -26.89 -19.56
N LEU A 8 15.11 -26.26 -20.02
CA LEU A 8 15.15 -25.16 -19.90
C LEU A 8 14.47 -24.65 -18.89
N PHE A 9 14.76 -24.33 -18.01
CA PHE A 9 14.27 -23.78 -17.05
C PHE A 9 14.16 -22.56 -17.07
N ALA A 10 13.33 -22.12 -17.43
CA ALA A 10 12.94 -20.89 -17.30
C ALA A 10 13.02 -20.51 -15.94
N LEU A 11 13.94 -19.89 -15.59
CA LEU A 11 13.94 -19.35 -14.45
C LEU A 11 13.04 -18.32 -14.39
N MET A 12 11.96 -18.45 -13.95
CA MET A 12 11.15 -17.46 -13.61
C MET A 12 11.69 -16.78 -12.53
N SER A 13 12.36 -15.82 -12.75
CA SER A 13 12.69 -15.03 -11.69
C SER A 13 11.47 -14.30 -11.26
N PHE A 14 10.91 -14.71 -10.27
CA PHE A 14 10.03 -13.98 -9.56
C PHE A 14 10.74 -12.92 -8.89
N SER A 15 10.65 -11.76 -9.32
CA SER A 15 11.00 -10.72 -8.46
C SER A 15 10.06 -10.82 -7.30
N ALA A 16 10.52 -11.35 -6.28
CA ALA A 16 9.84 -11.32 -5.06
C ALA A 16 9.70 -9.88 -4.70
N VAL A 17 8.54 -9.38 -4.79
CA VAL A 17 8.24 -8.12 -4.29
C VAL A 17 8.24 -8.29 -2.81
N SER A 18 9.33 -8.01 -2.19
CA SER A 18 9.33 -8.05 -0.75
C SER A 18 8.45 -6.93 -0.28
N ALA A 19 7.43 -7.27 0.42
CA ALA A 19 6.55 -6.30 1.03
C ALA A 19 7.38 -5.41 1.94
N THR A 20 7.27 -4.11 1.76
CA THR A 20 7.98 -3.14 2.58
C THR A 20 7.17 -2.90 3.83
N THR A 21 7.83 -3.03 4.98
CA THR A 21 7.21 -2.70 6.25
C THR A 21 7.79 -1.42 6.81
N PHE A 22 7.00 -0.68 7.55
CA PHE A 22 7.45 0.56 8.19
C PHE A 22 6.63 0.81 9.45
N SER A 23 7.14 1.68 10.31
CA SER A 23 6.44 2.08 11.51
C SER A 23 6.11 3.56 11.41
N ILE A 24 5.07 3.96 12.11
CA ILE A 24 4.62 5.34 12.14
C ILE A 24 4.77 5.85 13.57
N PRO A 25 5.52 6.93 13.79
CA PRO A 25 5.79 7.39 15.16
C PRO A 25 4.54 7.66 15.98
N THR A 26 3.47 8.14 15.37
CA THR A 26 2.24 8.45 16.07
C THR A 26 1.32 7.23 16.23
N ASP A 27 1.76 6.07 15.78
CA ASP A 27 1.05 4.80 15.93
C ASP A 27 2.09 3.70 16.17
N SER A 28 2.90 3.89 17.19
CA SER A 28 4.15 3.14 17.36
C SER A 28 3.96 1.67 17.71
N LYS A 29 2.78 1.28 18.17
CA LYS A 29 2.52 -0.12 18.50
C LYS A 29 2.02 -0.92 17.30
N ALA A 30 1.90 -0.30 16.15
CA ALA A 30 1.43 -0.95 14.94
C ALA A 30 2.56 -1.08 13.93
N LYS A 31 2.47 -2.13 13.12
CA LYS A 31 3.36 -2.33 11.99
C LYS A 31 2.55 -2.15 10.73
N TYR A 32 3.09 -1.41 9.78
CA TYR A 32 2.44 -1.17 8.50
C TYR A 32 3.20 -1.89 7.41
N THR A 33 2.48 -2.53 6.52
CA THR A 33 3.05 -3.23 5.38
C THR A 33 2.41 -2.68 4.11
N ILE A 34 3.22 -2.33 3.13
CA ILE A 34 2.72 -1.90 1.83
C ILE A 34 2.36 -3.14 1.03
N ILE A 35 1.07 -3.30 0.74
CA ILE A 35 0.58 -4.42 -0.06
C ILE A 35 0.71 -4.09 -1.55
N ASP A 36 0.42 -2.86 -1.91
CA ASP A 36 0.43 -2.43 -3.31
C ASP A 36 0.62 -0.94 -3.38
N LYS A 37 1.31 -0.48 -4.40
CA LYS A 37 1.56 0.93 -4.58
C LYS A 37 1.69 1.22 -6.06
N ASN A 38 1.08 2.30 -6.50
CA ASN A 38 1.12 2.70 -7.89
C ASN A 38 1.20 4.22 -7.98
N LEU A 39 2.28 4.72 -8.56
CA LEU A 39 2.47 6.15 -8.76
C LEU A 39 2.33 6.46 -10.24
N ASN A 40 1.38 7.31 -10.58
CA ASN A 40 1.10 7.68 -11.97
C ASN A 40 1.05 9.19 -12.03
N GLY A 41 2.14 9.80 -12.46
CA GLY A 41 2.26 11.26 -12.45
C GLY A 41 2.26 11.75 -11.01
N SER A 42 1.37 12.68 -10.67
CA SER A 42 1.26 13.19 -9.33
C SER A 42 0.27 12.41 -8.46
N MET A 43 -0.40 11.42 -9.02
CA MET A 43 -1.41 10.67 -8.27
C MET A 43 -0.84 9.33 -7.83
N ALA A 44 -0.97 9.02 -6.57
CA ALA A 44 -0.44 7.78 -6.00
C ALA A 44 -1.54 7.02 -5.29
N THR A 45 -1.62 5.72 -5.57
CA THR A 45 -2.52 4.82 -4.84
C THR A 45 -1.67 3.90 -4.01
N ILE A 46 -2.03 3.71 -2.76
CA ILE A 46 -1.30 2.82 -1.87
C ILE A 46 -2.26 2.01 -1.03
N THR A 47 -2.01 0.71 -0.96
CA THR A 47 -2.76 -0.20 -0.10
C THR A 47 -1.84 -0.66 1.01
N THR A 48 -2.28 -0.50 2.25
CA THR A 48 -1.49 -0.89 3.41
C THR A 48 -2.26 -1.85 4.30
N MET A 49 -1.51 -2.71 4.98
CA MET A 49 -2.01 -3.55 6.05
C MET A 49 -1.44 -3.03 7.34
N ARG A 50 -2.29 -2.80 8.32
CA ARG A 50 -1.87 -2.39 9.66
C ARG A 50 -2.08 -3.54 10.62
N GLU A 51 -1.07 -3.86 11.39
CA GLU A 51 -1.16 -4.88 12.44
C GLU A 51 -0.80 -4.23 13.76
N GLY A 52 -1.71 -4.23 14.69
CA GLY A 52 -1.50 -3.60 15.99
C GLY A 52 -2.26 -4.34 17.10
N PRO A 53 -2.26 -3.78 18.32
CA PRO A 53 -2.90 -4.45 19.45
C PRO A 53 -4.39 -4.71 19.26
N SER A 54 -5.06 -3.89 18.44
CA SER A 54 -6.50 -4.06 18.20
C SER A 54 -6.80 -4.98 17.01
N GLY A 55 -5.77 -5.50 16.36
CA GLY A 55 -5.96 -6.44 15.26
C GLY A 55 -5.37 -5.94 13.96
N THR A 56 -5.85 -6.53 12.87
CA THR A 56 -5.36 -6.23 11.52
C THR A 56 -6.41 -5.48 10.73
N SER A 57 -6.00 -4.48 9.99
CA SER A 57 -6.90 -3.73 9.11
C SER A 57 -6.19 -3.39 7.82
N TYR A 58 -6.97 -3.11 6.78
CA TYR A 58 -6.48 -2.80 5.45
C TYR A 58 -7.06 -1.46 5.00
N SER A 59 -6.25 -0.67 4.34
CA SER A 59 -6.71 0.62 3.81
C SER A 59 -6.12 0.85 2.44
N GLN A 60 -6.88 1.48 1.59
CA GLN A 60 -6.38 1.94 0.31
C GLN A 60 -6.64 3.44 0.22
N ARG A 61 -5.61 4.18 -0.13
CA ARG A 61 -5.68 5.65 -0.18
C ARG A 61 -5.20 6.14 -1.53
N LEU A 62 -5.78 7.25 -1.96
CA LEU A 62 -5.34 7.99 -3.14
C LEU A 62 -4.75 9.30 -2.67
N TYR A 63 -3.54 9.58 -3.12
CA TYR A 63 -2.84 10.82 -2.81
C TYR A 63 -2.64 11.65 -4.07
N ASP A 64 -2.81 12.96 -3.95
CA ASP A 64 -2.31 13.88 -4.94
C ASP A 64 -1.02 14.43 -4.36
N CYS A 65 0.12 13.98 -4.90
CA CYS A 65 1.42 14.33 -4.35
C CYS A 65 1.81 15.78 -4.59
N THR A 66 1.17 16.45 -5.55
CA THR A 66 1.43 17.86 -5.82
C THR A 66 0.66 18.76 -4.88
N SER A 67 -0.63 18.55 -4.72
CA SER A 67 -1.44 19.36 -3.83
C SER A 67 -1.36 18.90 -2.37
N TRP A 68 -0.80 17.74 -2.13
CA TRP A 68 -0.65 17.11 -0.81
C TRP A 68 -2.01 16.91 -0.15
N THR A 69 -2.86 16.21 -0.88
CA THR A 69 -4.21 15.86 -0.42
C THR A 69 -4.41 14.35 -0.53
N VAL A 70 -5.41 13.85 0.18
CA VAL A 70 -5.65 12.41 0.28
C VAL A 70 -7.13 12.12 0.40
N LYS A 71 -7.53 10.94 -0.04
CA LYS A 71 -8.83 10.39 0.33
C LYS A 71 -8.71 8.88 0.47
N TYR A 72 -9.62 8.28 1.26
CA TYR A 72 -9.72 6.84 1.32
C TYR A 72 -10.43 6.34 0.09
N LEU A 73 -9.91 5.29 -0.51
CA LEU A 73 -10.61 4.53 -1.54
C LEU A 73 -11.35 3.36 -0.92
N GLY A 74 -10.90 2.89 0.23
CA GLY A 74 -11.56 1.83 0.96
C GLY A 74 -10.81 1.46 2.22
N ASP A 75 -11.49 0.81 3.16
CA ASP A 75 -10.86 0.27 4.35
C ASP A 75 -11.72 -0.88 4.88
N GLY A 76 -11.13 -1.73 5.69
CA GLY A 76 -11.82 -2.87 6.27
C GLY A 76 -10.89 -3.77 7.03
N ASP A 77 -11.45 -4.78 7.67
CA ASP A 77 -10.67 -5.76 8.42
C ASP A 77 -10.08 -6.84 7.51
N THR A 78 -10.57 -6.94 6.30
CA THR A 78 -10.06 -7.85 5.28
C THR A 78 -9.90 -7.10 3.96
N LEU A 79 -9.14 -7.68 3.04
CA LEU A 79 -9.01 -7.09 1.70
C LEU A 79 -10.35 -7.04 0.97
N GLU A 80 -11.19 -8.04 1.15
CA GLU A 80 -12.52 -8.06 0.54
C GLU A 80 -13.38 -6.92 1.07
N GLN A 81 -13.37 -6.70 2.37
CA GLN A 81 -14.11 -5.59 2.96
C GLN A 81 -13.58 -4.25 2.47
N MET A 82 -12.27 -4.12 2.38
CA MET A 82 -11.66 -2.90 1.88
C MET A 82 -12.12 -2.63 0.45
N LYS A 83 -12.12 -3.65 -0.40
CA LYS A 83 -12.51 -3.48 -1.80
C LYS A 83 -14.00 -3.17 -1.95
N ALA A 84 -14.82 -3.65 -1.03
CA ALA A 84 -16.26 -3.39 -1.05
C ALA A 84 -16.64 -2.06 -0.40
N SER A 85 -15.68 -1.43 0.27
CA SER A 85 -15.93 -0.20 0.97
C SER A 85 -16.13 0.95 0.00
N LYS A 86 -16.96 1.92 0.40
CA LYS A 86 -17.28 3.03 -0.49
C LYS A 86 -16.20 4.09 -0.39
N PRO A 87 -15.63 4.54 -1.50
CA PRO A 87 -14.63 5.60 -1.47
C PRO A 87 -15.19 6.91 -0.95
N GLU A 88 -14.33 7.71 -0.32
CA GLU A 88 -14.68 9.08 0.01
C GLU A 88 -14.88 9.90 -1.26
N GLU A 89 -15.70 10.93 -1.16
CA GLU A 89 -16.05 11.68 -2.36
C GLU A 89 -15.00 12.69 -2.77
N GLY A 90 -14.29 13.26 -1.85
CA GLY A 90 -13.35 14.32 -2.17
C GLY A 90 -12.02 14.17 -1.48
N MET A 91 -11.03 14.88 -2.01
CA MET A 91 -9.70 14.93 -1.43
C MET A 91 -9.69 15.90 -0.26
N SER A 92 -8.90 15.59 0.75
CA SER A 92 -8.75 16.44 1.93
C SER A 92 -7.29 16.76 2.17
N PRO A 93 -7.00 17.94 2.75
CA PRO A 93 -5.62 18.27 3.10
C PRO A 93 -5.06 17.24 4.08
N ILE A 94 -3.78 16.97 3.94
CA ILE A 94 -3.10 16.02 4.84
C ILE A 94 -2.61 16.79 6.07
N VAL A 95 -2.98 16.28 7.24
CA VAL A 95 -2.55 16.88 8.50
C VAL A 95 -1.16 16.37 8.83
N ASP A 96 -0.25 17.27 9.18
CA ASP A 96 1.12 16.91 9.52
C ASP A 96 1.15 15.90 10.65
N ASN A 97 2.02 14.93 10.53
CA ASN A 97 2.25 13.89 11.53
C ASN A 97 1.07 12.94 11.75
N SER A 98 0.06 13.00 10.92
CA SER A 98 -1.03 12.03 10.95
C SER A 98 -0.59 10.72 10.30
N ILE A 99 -1.38 9.67 10.48
CA ILE A 99 -1.12 8.40 9.80
C ILE A 99 -1.11 8.62 8.29
N ALA A 100 -2.06 9.40 7.77
CA ALA A 100 -2.13 9.71 6.35
C ALA A 100 -0.86 10.41 5.86
N TYR A 101 -0.27 11.26 6.69
CA TYR A 101 0.97 11.96 6.35
C TYR A 101 2.12 10.97 6.12
N TYR A 102 2.31 10.03 7.05
CA TYR A 102 3.42 9.10 6.94
C TYR A 102 3.20 8.09 5.82
N ILE A 103 1.98 7.65 5.62
CA ILE A 103 1.67 6.75 4.49
C ILE A 103 1.85 7.49 3.17
N GLY A 104 1.49 8.78 3.13
CA GLY A 104 1.67 9.61 1.95
C GLY A 104 3.14 9.76 1.56
N GLN A 105 4.02 9.85 2.54
CA GLN A 105 5.44 9.90 2.25
C GLN A 105 5.91 8.61 1.58
N GLN A 106 5.33 7.47 1.94
CA GLN A 106 5.64 6.21 1.27
C GLN A 106 5.01 6.16 -0.13
N ALA A 107 3.81 6.67 -0.28
CA ALA A 107 3.08 6.62 -1.54
C ALA A 107 3.72 7.49 -2.61
N CYS A 108 4.20 8.64 -2.21
CA CYS A 108 4.65 9.69 -3.13
C CYS A 108 6.14 9.67 -3.43
N LYS A 109 6.87 8.68 -2.93
CA LYS A 109 8.30 8.63 -3.21
C LYS A 109 8.67 7.66 -4.32
#